data_58459869a6fed3632521288813368453
#
_entry.id   58459869a6fed3632521288813368453
#
_cell.length_a   1.000
_cell.length_b   1.000
_cell.length_c   1.000
_cell.angle_alpha   90.00
_cell.angle_beta   90.00
_cell.angle_gamma   90.00
#
_symmetry.space_group_name_H-M   'P 1'
#
loop_
_entity.id
_entity.type
_entity.pdbx_description
1 polymer ?
#
loop_
_entity_poly.entity_id
_entity_poly.type
_entity_poly.pdbx_seq_one_letter_code
_entity_poly.pdbx_strand_id
1 'polypeptide(L)'
;MIHSKKLEHALQKVQKPGRYVGGELNSVVKDPSQVEVRFAFCFPDTYEIGMSHLGIKILYGAMNEIPYFWCERVFAPWVDMEEEMRREDIPLYALESGDPVSDFDFIGFTLQYELSYTNVLNMLELAGIPLRSKDRTELRNIVVGGGPCACNPEPLADFFDIFFLGDGEEVDIEVMELYRQCKKEGKSKLEFLEKAAQIEGVYVPAFYDVTYNEDGTVQAYTPTHGAPATVKKRNMMDMDKSYYPKNFVVPLIDVVHNRISEEVLRGCIRGCRFCQAGFLYRPFREKSMETIDRQCRDLCASTGYDEISLSSLSTSDYSTLNDLIDKLHQWTEGEKVSLSLPSLRVDNFSPELMERINSVRKSGLTFAPEAGSQRMRDVINKNVTEEQLLHTVNVAFTEGWTRIKLYFMIGLPTETLEDVIAIDELGQKVVDAFYQNKEKPRGKGVEVSLSAAAFVPKPFTPFQWFGQDTMEMLQEKQRALKGNVHSRKLSVSYHGAQTSFLEAVFARGDRRLGAVLEKARAFGLRFDGWEDCFDFAKWMEAFEACGLDPAFYANRHREFDEVFPWDHLDYGVKKEFFIEECKRAYAAQTTPNCREQCSHCGAACYKGGICVEKRENMV
;
A
#
# COMPACT_ATOMS: atom_id res chain seq x y z
N MET A 1 27.41 14.27 -8.93
CA MET A 1 27.99 13.25 -8.04
C MET A 1 28.09 11.86 -8.69
N ILE A 2 27.20 11.50 -9.59
CA ILE A 2 27.21 10.18 -10.32
C ILE A 2 28.56 9.82 -10.96
N HIS A 3 29.44 10.79 -11.20
CA HIS A 3 30.79 10.58 -11.74
C HIS A 3 31.91 10.74 -10.68
N SER A 4 31.61 10.63 -9.38
CA SER A 4 32.66 10.69 -8.37
C SER A 4 33.44 9.38 -8.32
N LYS A 5 34.79 9.46 -8.21
CA LYS A 5 35.65 8.27 -8.06
C LYS A 5 35.27 7.41 -6.85
N LYS A 6 34.76 8.04 -5.78
CA LYS A 6 34.28 7.36 -4.58
C LYS A 6 33.09 6.45 -4.92
N LEU A 7 32.11 6.99 -5.65
CA LEU A 7 30.92 6.23 -6.06
C LEU A 7 31.29 5.12 -7.06
N GLU A 8 32.14 5.40 -8.05
CA GLU A 8 32.63 4.37 -8.99
C GLU A 8 33.29 3.20 -8.25
N HIS A 9 34.09 3.50 -7.22
CA HIS A 9 34.73 2.47 -6.40
C HIS A 9 33.72 1.68 -5.54
N ALA A 10 32.72 2.34 -4.96
CA ALA A 10 31.66 1.68 -4.21
C ALA A 10 30.84 0.74 -5.11
N LEU A 11 30.46 1.19 -6.31
CA LEU A 11 29.69 0.40 -7.28
C LEU A 11 30.37 -0.90 -7.73
N GLN A 12 31.71 -0.97 -7.68
CA GLN A 12 32.45 -2.20 -8.00
C GLN A 12 32.35 -3.27 -6.91
N LYS A 13 31.86 -2.94 -5.71
CA LYS A 13 31.82 -3.82 -4.54
C LYS A 13 30.43 -4.31 -4.17
N VAL A 14 29.40 -3.69 -4.75
CA VAL A 14 28.00 -4.02 -4.44
C VAL A 14 27.44 -5.06 -5.41
N GLN A 15 26.47 -5.84 -4.94
CA GLN A 15 25.90 -6.94 -5.73
C GLN A 15 25.12 -6.47 -6.96
N LYS A 16 24.43 -5.32 -6.87
CA LYS A 16 23.56 -4.81 -7.95
C LYS A 16 23.80 -3.32 -8.20
N PRO A 17 24.93 -2.96 -8.84
CA PRO A 17 25.26 -1.55 -9.09
C PRO A 17 24.22 -0.81 -9.92
N GLY A 18 23.45 -1.49 -10.78
CA GLY A 18 22.39 -0.89 -11.58
C GLY A 18 21.26 -0.24 -10.78
N ARG A 19 21.17 -0.49 -9.46
CA ARG A 19 20.23 0.21 -8.55
C ARG A 19 20.58 1.70 -8.35
N TYR A 20 21.84 2.08 -8.60
CA TYR A 20 22.44 3.30 -8.08
C TYR A 20 23.01 4.24 -9.15
N VAL A 21 22.89 3.90 -10.43
CA VAL A 21 23.58 4.61 -11.52
C VAL A 21 22.71 5.67 -12.22
N GLY A 22 21.39 5.59 -12.16
CA GLY A 22 20.50 6.47 -12.91
C GLY A 22 20.61 6.30 -14.43
N GLY A 23 20.10 7.25 -15.21
CA GLY A 23 20.20 7.26 -16.67
C GLY A 23 19.23 6.32 -17.38
N GLU A 24 18.15 5.94 -16.72
CA GLU A 24 17.10 5.09 -17.27
C GLU A 24 16.35 5.80 -18.41
N LEU A 25 15.87 5.01 -19.37
CA LEU A 25 14.99 5.51 -20.43
C LEU A 25 13.76 6.21 -19.83
N ASN A 26 13.42 7.37 -20.36
CA ASN A 26 12.32 8.23 -19.92
C ASN A 26 12.53 8.88 -18.53
N SER A 27 13.70 8.82 -17.91
CA SER A 27 14.00 9.65 -16.75
C SER A 27 14.01 11.13 -17.13
N VAL A 28 13.49 12.00 -16.26
CA VAL A 28 13.36 13.43 -16.54
C VAL A 28 14.57 14.17 -15.95
N VAL A 29 15.43 14.67 -16.82
CA VAL A 29 16.56 15.52 -16.42
C VAL A 29 16.29 16.96 -16.84
N LYS A 30 16.37 17.89 -15.89
CA LYS A 30 16.15 19.33 -16.13
C LYS A 30 17.43 20.13 -15.91
N ASP A 31 17.49 21.32 -16.50
CA ASP A 31 18.54 22.29 -16.19
C ASP A 31 18.28 22.90 -14.81
N PRO A 32 19.17 22.70 -13.81
CA PRO A 32 18.98 23.22 -12.46
C PRO A 32 18.78 24.75 -12.42
N SER A 33 19.30 25.49 -13.40
CA SER A 33 19.15 26.96 -13.48
C SER A 33 17.71 27.41 -13.80
N GLN A 34 16.87 26.51 -14.32
CA GLN A 34 15.47 26.74 -14.65
C GLN A 34 14.50 26.21 -13.60
N VAL A 35 15.03 25.52 -12.58
CA VAL A 35 14.24 24.87 -11.52
C VAL A 35 14.15 25.78 -10.30
N GLU A 36 12.93 26.01 -9.83
CA GLU A 36 12.66 26.83 -8.64
C GLU A 36 12.46 25.97 -7.37
N VAL A 37 11.91 24.75 -7.53
CA VAL A 37 11.66 23.80 -6.44
C VAL A 37 12.11 22.40 -6.84
N ARG A 38 12.90 21.77 -5.99
CA ARG A 38 13.38 20.40 -6.15
C ARG A 38 12.73 19.47 -5.12
N PHE A 39 12.27 18.31 -5.59
CA PHE A 39 11.61 17.31 -4.78
C PHE A 39 12.36 15.98 -4.88
N ALA A 40 12.94 15.50 -3.78
CA ALA A 40 13.51 14.16 -3.69
C ALA A 40 12.41 13.17 -3.34
N PHE A 41 11.96 12.36 -4.30
CA PHE A 41 10.93 11.36 -4.08
C PHE A 41 11.55 10.05 -3.57
N CYS A 42 11.52 9.88 -2.27
CA CYS A 42 12.15 8.78 -1.56
C CYS A 42 11.20 7.58 -1.44
N PHE A 43 11.64 6.43 -1.90
CA PHE A 43 10.99 5.16 -1.65
C PHE A 43 11.80 4.41 -0.57
N PRO A 44 11.22 4.14 0.63
CA PRO A 44 11.97 3.57 1.75
C PRO A 44 12.14 2.04 1.64
N ASP A 45 12.47 1.55 0.46
CA ASP A 45 12.84 0.18 0.15
C ASP A 45 13.75 0.18 -1.09
N THR A 46 14.14 -1.02 -1.55
CA THR A 46 15.06 -1.18 -2.68
C THR A 46 14.50 -0.65 -3.99
N TYR A 47 15.40 -0.39 -4.93
CA TYR A 47 15.08 0.05 -6.29
C TYR A 47 14.04 -0.83 -6.98
N GLU A 48 14.16 -2.17 -6.88
CA GLU A 48 13.25 -3.11 -7.55
C GLU A 48 11.81 -3.01 -7.05
N ILE A 49 11.64 -2.77 -5.75
CA ILE A 49 10.31 -2.56 -5.16
C ILE A 49 9.76 -1.21 -5.57
N GLY A 50 10.56 -0.14 -5.42
CA GLY A 50 10.12 1.22 -5.74
C GLY A 50 9.81 1.43 -7.22
N MET A 51 10.64 0.92 -8.13
CA MET A 51 10.39 1.01 -9.58
C MET A 51 9.18 0.19 -10.05
N SER A 52 8.72 -0.76 -9.23
CA SER A 52 7.50 -1.52 -9.49
C SER A 52 6.23 -0.79 -9.00
N HIS A 53 6.37 0.25 -8.19
CA HIS A 53 5.25 0.95 -7.56
C HIS A 53 4.63 2.00 -8.49
N LEU A 54 3.31 1.86 -8.78
CA LEU A 54 2.61 2.75 -9.73
C LEU A 54 2.51 4.20 -9.21
N GLY A 55 2.25 4.39 -7.92
CA GLY A 55 2.10 5.73 -7.34
C GLY A 55 3.32 6.62 -7.52
N ILE A 56 4.55 6.08 -7.41
CA ILE A 56 5.77 6.87 -7.65
C ILE A 56 5.84 7.31 -9.12
N LYS A 57 5.41 6.46 -10.06
CA LYS A 57 5.42 6.80 -11.49
C LYS A 57 4.45 7.92 -11.82
N ILE A 58 3.26 7.89 -11.20
CA ILE A 58 2.22 8.92 -11.39
C ILE A 58 2.69 10.26 -10.80
N LEU A 59 3.09 10.29 -9.52
CA LEU A 59 3.46 11.53 -8.84
C LEU A 59 4.77 12.13 -9.39
N TYR A 60 5.76 11.29 -9.70
CA TYR A 60 6.99 11.71 -10.40
C TYR A 60 6.67 12.41 -11.72
N GLY A 61 5.78 11.82 -12.52
CA GLY A 61 5.35 12.42 -13.78
C GLY A 61 4.59 13.72 -13.57
N ALA A 62 3.59 13.75 -12.66
CA ALA A 62 2.77 14.92 -12.39
C ALA A 62 3.61 16.15 -11.99
N MET A 63 4.55 15.98 -11.07
CA MET A 63 5.43 17.07 -10.65
C MET A 63 6.39 17.51 -11.79
N ASN A 64 6.86 16.57 -12.60
CA ASN A 64 7.80 16.87 -13.70
C ASN A 64 7.14 17.49 -14.94
N GLU A 65 5.82 17.43 -15.12
CA GLU A 65 5.10 18.20 -16.16
C GLU A 65 5.25 19.72 -15.95
N ILE A 66 5.51 20.17 -14.73
CA ILE A 66 5.66 21.59 -14.43
C ILE A 66 7.12 22.00 -14.67
N PRO A 67 7.40 22.96 -15.57
CA PRO A 67 8.75 23.24 -16.01
C PRO A 67 9.73 23.65 -14.89
N TYR A 68 9.26 24.37 -13.89
CA TYR A 68 10.08 24.89 -12.79
C TYR A 68 10.08 24.01 -11.52
N PHE A 69 9.43 22.83 -11.57
CA PHE A 69 9.56 21.78 -10.56
C PHE A 69 10.44 20.67 -11.11
N TRP A 70 11.26 20.07 -10.26
CA TRP A 70 12.02 18.87 -10.60
C TRP A 70 11.89 17.84 -9.50
N CYS A 71 11.20 16.77 -9.81
CA CYS A 71 11.06 15.58 -8.98
C CYS A 71 12.10 14.55 -9.42
N GLU A 72 12.89 14.06 -8.47
CA GLU A 72 13.97 13.10 -8.70
C GLU A 72 13.81 11.91 -7.76
N ARG A 73 14.16 10.70 -8.23
CA ARG A 73 13.93 9.45 -7.50
C ARG A 73 15.11 9.11 -6.59
N VAL A 74 14.75 8.64 -5.39
CA VAL A 74 15.70 8.17 -4.37
C VAL A 74 15.19 6.86 -3.80
N PHE A 75 16.03 5.83 -3.72
CA PHE A 75 15.68 4.54 -3.12
C PHE A 75 16.58 4.25 -1.92
N ALA A 76 16.07 3.47 -0.95
CA ALA A 76 16.90 3.03 0.17
C ALA A 76 18.05 2.16 -0.36
N PRO A 77 19.31 2.52 -0.06
CA PRO A 77 20.45 1.70 -0.46
C PRO A 77 20.43 0.38 0.32
N TRP A 78 20.62 -0.74 -0.38
CA TRP A 78 20.75 -2.04 0.27
C TRP A 78 21.98 -2.07 1.19
N VAL A 79 22.02 -3.02 2.10
CA VAL A 79 23.01 -3.08 3.20
C VAL A 79 24.47 -2.97 2.71
N ASP A 80 24.82 -3.58 1.59
CA ASP A 80 26.16 -3.54 1.02
C ASP A 80 26.53 -2.13 0.50
N MET A 81 25.58 -1.46 -0.16
CA MET A 81 25.78 -0.09 -0.65
C MET A 81 25.80 0.91 0.51
N GLU A 82 24.95 0.74 1.51
CA GLU A 82 24.96 1.58 2.71
C GLU A 82 26.33 1.52 3.41
N GLU A 83 26.90 0.32 3.57
CA GLU A 83 28.23 0.15 4.17
C GLU A 83 29.31 0.89 3.37
N GLU A 84 29.28 0.80 2.04
CA GLU A 84 30.21 1.54 1.19
C GLU A 84 29.99 3.06 1.27
N MET A 85 28.74 3.53 1.30
CA MET A 85 28.41 4.95 1.44
C MET A 85 28.96 5.52 2.75
N ARG A 86 28.76 4.83 3.87
CA ARG A 86 29.27 5.23 5.18
C ARG A 86 30.80 5.21 5.22
N ARG A 87 31.43 4.21 4.61
CA ARG A 87 32.90 4.09 4.58
C ARG A 87 33.57 5.18 3.76
N GLU A 88 33.00 5.52 2.59
CA GLU A 88 33.57 6.46 1.63
C GLU A 88 33.06 7.89 1.82
N ASP A 89 32.19 8.12 2.83
CA ASP A 89 31.51 9.40 3.07
C ASP A 89 30.77 9.89 1.81
N ILE A 90 29.91 9.02 1.27
CA ILE A 90 29.02 9.30 0.13
C ILE A 90 27.62 9.58 0.72
N PRO A 91 27.07 10.79 0.59
CA PRO A 91 25.72 11.08 1.04
C PRO A 91 24.68 10.38 0.16
N LEU A 92 23.45 10.19 0.69
CA LEU A 92 22.32 9.74 -0.12
C LEU A 92 22.05 10.78 -1.22
N TYR A 93 21.82 10.30 -2.45
CA TYR A 93 21.71 11.12 -3.65
C TYR A 93 20.53 10.69 -4.53
N ALA A 94 20.06 11.62 -5.36
CA ALA A 94 19.01 11.38 -6.35
C ALA A 94 19.58 10.75 -7.64
N LEU A 95 18.78 9.90 -8.31
CA LEU A 95 19.25 9.16 -9.48
C LEU A 95 19.36 10.01 -10.73
N GLU A 96 18.52 11.04 -10.90
CA GLU A 96 18.52 11.89 -12.10
C GLU A 96 19.74 12.82 -12.16
N SER A 97 19.98 13.59 -11.11
CA SER A 97 21.09 14.56 -11.05
C SER A 97 22.36 13.98 -10.43
N GLY A 98 22.23 13.00 -9.53
CA GLY A 98 23.30 12.56 -8.64
C GLY A 98 23.62 13.54 -7.53
N ASP A 99 22.80 14.55 -7.29
CA ASP A 99 23.01 15.52 -6.22
C ASP A 99 22.60 14.95 -4.85
N PRO A 100 23.25 15.38 -3.76
CA PRO A 100 22.86 14.99 -2.42
C PRO A 100 21.41 15.37 -2.10
N VAL A 101 20.70 14.48 -1.42
CA VAL A 101 19.29 14.71 -1.01
C VAL A 101 19.17 15.94 -0.11
N SER A 102 20.21 16.30 0.63
CA SER A 102 20.28 17.55 1.44
C SER A 102 20.16 18.82 0.61
N ASP A 103 20.36 18.77 -0.70
CA ASP A 103 20.26 19.93 -1.59
C ASP A 103 18.84 20.22 -2.08
N PHE A 104 17.88 19.38 -1.72
CA PHE A 104 16.51 19.49 -2.15
C PHE A 104 15.64 20.34 -1.20
N ASP A 105 14.60 20.96 -1.76
CA ASP A 105 13.61 21.72 -1.00
C ASP A 105 12.68 20.78 -0.23
N PHE A 106 12.21 19.70 -0.90
CA PHE A 106 11.35 18.66 -0.31
C PHE A 106 12.03 17.30 -0.32
N ILE A 107 11.79 16.53 0.75
CA ILE A 107 12.16 15.13 0.88
C ILE A 107 10.86 14.36 1.13
N GLY A 108 10.28 13.77 0.07
CA GLY A 108 8.99 13.11 0.11
C GLY A 108 9.10 11.60 0.20
N PHE A 109 8.43 11.00 1.17
CA PHE A 109 8.39 9.55 1.36
C PHE A 109 7.01 8.98 1.01
N THR A 110 6.99 7.90 0.23
CA THR A 110 5.77 7.11 0.06
C THR A 110 5.75 5.96 1.07
N LEU A 111 4.82 6.01 2.01
CA LEU A 111 4.72 5.11 3.16
C LEU A 111 3.74 3.97 2.83
N GLN A 112 4.27 2.85 2.31
CA GLN A 112 3.46 1.73 1.84
C GLN A 112 3.29 0.62 2.89
N TYR A 113 4.22 0.52 3.84
CA TYR A 113 4.28 -0.55 4.82
C TYR A 113 4.97 -0.08 6.10
N GLU A 114 4.43 -0.42 7.25
CA GLU A 114 4.90 0.07 8.56
C GLU A 114 6.34 -0.38 8.87
N LEU A 115 6.74 -1.57 8.41
CA LEU A 115 8.10 -2.07 8.64
C LEU A 115 9.17 -1.41 7.75
N SER A 116 8.81 -0.38 7.00
CA SER A 116 9.76 0.50 6.31
C SER A 116 10.13 1.76 7.10
N TYR A 117 9.57 1.98 8.29
CA TYR A 117 9.78 3.22 9.05
C TYR A 117 11.23 3.45 9.48
N THR A 118 11.95 2.39 9.83
CA THR A 118 13.40 2.49 10.10
C THR A 118 14.20 2.87 8.86
N ASN A 119 13.76 2.47 7.66
CA ASN A 119 14.41 2.89 6.41
C ASN A 119 14.23 4.39 6.15
N VAL A 120 13.07 4.98 6.51
CA VAL A 120 12.85 6.42 6.43
C VAL A 120 13.91 7.17 7.25
N LEU A 121 14.09 6.78 8.51
CA LEU A 121 15.08 7.39 9.38
C LEU A 121 16.50 7.17 8.87
N ASN A 122 16.82 5.96 8.40
CA ASN A 122 18.11 5.62 7.80
C ASN A 122 18.44 6.49 6.57
N MET A 123 17.45 6.72 5.71
CA MET A 123 17.63 7.58 4.52
C MET A 123 17.88 9.03 4.90
N LEU A 124 17.19 9.56 5.93
CA LEU A 124 17.46 10.90 6.47
C LEU A 124 18.87 11.01 7.08
N GLU A 125 19.32 10.01 7.84
CA GLU A 125 20.68 9.94 8.38
C GLU A 125 21.74 9.95 7.26
N LEU A 126 21.55 9.10 6.23
CA LEU A 126 22.47 9.02 5.09
C LEU A 126 22.48 10.29 4.25
N ALA A 127 21.39 11.05 4.25
CA ALA A 127 21.30 12.35 3.61
C ALA A 127 21.92 13.48 4.45
N GLY A 128 22.29 13.22 5.71
CA GLY A 128 22.79 14.24 6.63
C GLY A 128 21.70 15.23 7.08
N ILE A 129 20.42 14.83 7.04
CA ILE A 129 19.27 15.66 7.40
C ILE A 129 18.87 15.35 8.86
N PRO A 130 18.68 16.36 9.73
CA PRO A 130 18.21 16.15 11.10
C PRO A 130 16.90 15.34 11.11
N LEU A 131 16.83 14.28 11.94
CA LEU A 131 15.69 13.38 11.96
C LEU A 131 14.40 14.11 12.38
N ARG A 132 14.44 14.83 13.49
CA ARG A 132 13.24 15.46 14.03
C ARG A 132 12.89 16.74 13.29
N SER A 133 11.60 16.92 12.98
CA SER A 133 11.06 18.13 12.33
C SER A 133 11.43 19.42 13.06
N LYS A 134 11.40 19.41 14.40
CA LYS A 134 11.73 20.56 15.24
C LYS A 134 13.18 21.05 15.09
N ASP A 135 14.10 20.18 14.67
CA ASP A 135 15.52 20.49 14.49
C ASP A 135 15.83 21.05 13.10
N ARG A 136 14.86 20.98 12.16
CA ARG A 136 14.91 21.59 10.83
C ARG A 136 14.15 22.91 10.84
N THR A 137 14.82 24.02 11.14
CA THR A 137 14.18 25.33 11.36
C THR A 137 14.05 26.20 10.11
N GLU A 138 14.82 25.90 9.07
CA GLU A 138 14.83 26.66 7.82
C GLU A 138 13.72 26.21 6.87
N LEU A 139 13.28 27.09 5.97
CA LEU A 139 12.38 26.77 4.87
C LEU A 139 13.15 26.00 3.78
N ARG A 140 13.61 24.80 4.14
CA ARG A 140 14.39 23.89 3.32
C ARG A 140 14.29 22.48 3.91
N ASN A 141 14.51 21.46 3.08
CA ASN A 141 14.44 20.06 3.50
C ASN A 141 13.13 19.75 4.24
N ILE A 142 12.02 20.20 3.67
CA ILE A 142 10.70 19.91 4.20
C ILE A 142 10.43 18.41 4.00
N VAL A 143 10.36 17.67 5.09
CA VAL A 143 10.10 16.22 5.05
C VAL A 143 8.60 15.98 4.98
N VAL A 144 8.15 15.36 3.90
CA VAL A 144 6.73 15.09 3.66
C VAL A 144 6.48 13.60 3.45
N GLY A 145 5.31 13.11 3.84
CA GLY A 145 4.93 11.71 3.72
C GLY A 145 3.52 11.53 3.16
N GLY A 146 3.32 10.48 2.38
CA GLY A 146 2.01 10.09 1.85
C GLY A 146 1.92 8.57 1.70
N GLY A 147 0.81 8.10 1.15
CA GLY A 147 0.56 6.67 0.97
C GLY A 147 -0.36 6.07 2.04
N PRO A 148 -0.65 4.76 1.97
CA PRO A 148 -1.65 4.13 2.84
C PRO A 148 -1.32 4.21 4.33
N CYS A 149 -0.05 4.16 4.74
CA CYS A 149 0.32 4.27 6.15
C CYS A 149 0.14 5.68 6.72
N ALA A 150 0.00 6.72 5.89
CA ALA A 150 -0.33 8.08 6.34
C ALA A 150 -1.72 8.19 6.99
N CYS A 151 -2.54 7.14 6.93
CA CYS A 151 -3.81 7.06 7.67
C CYS A 151 -3.61 6.97 9.20
N ASN A 152 -2.47 6.50 9.67
CA ASN A 152 -1.99 6.66 11.04
C ASN A 152 -0.55 7.16 11.02
N PRO A 153 -0.34 8.47 10.88
CA PRO A 153 0.99 9.05 10.77
C PRO A 153 1.71 9.19 12.12
N GLU A 154 1.03 8.95 13.23
CA GLU A 154 1.49 9.29 14.57
C GLU A 154 2.82 8.64 14.97
N PRO A 155 3.13 7.37 14.64
CA PRO A 155 4.46 6.82 14.94
C PRO A 155 5.62 7.57 14.28
N LEU A 156 5.35 8.30 13.20
CA LEU A 156 6.33 9.10 12.46
C LEU A 156 6.17 10.62 12.65
N ALA A 157 5.21 11.07 13.47
CA ALA A 157 4.83 12.48 13.60
C ALA A 157 5.98 13.42 13.94
N ASP A 158 6.92 12.99 14.79
CA ASP A 158 8.09 13.79 15.20
C ASP A 158 9.10 14.01 14.07
N PHE A 159 9.09 13.19 13.02
CA PHE A 159 10.08 13.19 11.94
C PHE A 159 9.60 13.93 10.69
N PHE A 160 8.30 14.08 10.51
CA PHE A 160 7.70 14.70 9.33
C PHE A 160 7.19 16.11 9.61
N ASP A 161 7.32 16.97 8.61
CA ASP A 161 6.75 18.30 8.63
C ASP A 161 5.30 18.31 8.14
N ILE A 162 5.00 17.46 7.14
CA ILE A 162 3.67 17.35 6.52
C ILE A 162 3.38 15.89 6.20
N PHE A 163 2.12 15.46 6.37
CA PHE A 163 1.56 14.27 5.72
C PHE A 163 0.47 14.65 4.73
N PHE A 164 0.50 13.99 3.57
CA PHE A 164 -0.55 14.07 2.58
C PHE A 164 -1.54 12.92 2.77
N LEU A 165 -2.83 13.26 2.94
CA LEU A 165 -3.91 12.32 3.17
C LEU A 165 -4.76 12.17 1.91
N GLY A 166 -4.85 10.96 1.36
CA GLY A 166 -5.64 10.66 0.17
C GLY A 166 -4.83 10.68 -1.13
N ASP A 167 -5.42 11.23 -2.19
CA ASP A 167 -4.84 11.26 -3.54
C ASP A 167 -3.84 12.42 -3.68
N GLY A 168 -2.61 12.14 -4.10
CA GLY A 168 -1.49 13.10 -4.06
C GLY A 168 -1.36 14.00 -5.29
N GLU A 169 -1.94 13.62 -6.43
CA GLU A 169 -1.64 14.21 -7.75
C GLU A 169 -1.85 15.72 -7.83
N GLU A 170 -2.80 16.27 -7.07
CA GLU A 170 -3.06 17.71 -7.01
C GLU A 170 -2.47 18.36 -5.76
N VAL A 171 -2.59 17.73 -4.59
CA VAL A 171 -2.18 18.34 -3.32
C VAL A 171 -0.67 18.52 -3.23
N ASP A 172 0.12 17.60 -3.79
CA ASP A 172 1.58 17.72 -3.84
C ASP A 172 1.98 18.98 -4.62
N ILE A 173 1.35 19.21 -5.78
CA ILE A 173 1.59 20.39 -6.63
C ILE A 173 1.13 21.67 -5.92
N GLU A 174 -0.04 21.66 -5.30
CA GLU A 174 -0.59 22.82 -4.58
C GLU A 174 0.35 23.26 -3.43
N VAL A 175 0.88 22.30 -2.67
CA VAL A 175 1.85 22.58 -1.59
C VAL A 175 3.19 23.05 -2.14
N MET A 176 3.70 22.48 -3.25
CA MET A 176 4.93 22.94 -3.89
C MET A 176 4.80 24.38 -4.44
N GLU A 177 3.64 24.74 -5.02
CA GLU A 177 3.37 26.11 -5.45
C GLU A 177 3.30 27.09 -4.27
N LEU A 178 2.65 26.71 -3.18
CA LEU A 178 2.65 27.50 -1.94
C LEU A 178 4.06 27.71 -1.40
N TYR A 179 4.87 26.64 -1.38
CA TYR A 179 6.26 26.70 -0.97
C TYR A 179 7.08 27.67 -1.85
N ARG A 180 6.95 27.53 -3.18
CA ARG A 180 7.61 28.40 -4.15
C ARG A 180 7.27 29.88 -3.91
N GLN A 181 5.99 30.18 -3.64
CA GLN A 181 5.56 31.53 -3.30
C GLN A 181 6.19 32.00 -1.98
N CYS A 182 6.12 31.21 -0.92
CA CYS A 182 6.69 31.53 0.38
C CYS A 182 8.21 31.77 0.30
N LYS A 183 8.94 30.95 -0.48
CA LYS A 183 10.37 31.11 -0.74
C LYS A 183 10.69 32.45 -1.43
N LYS A 184 9.91 32.86 -2.44
CA LYS A 184 10.04 34.18 -3.11
C LYS A 184 9.72 35.36 -2.20
N GLU A 185 8.77 35.20 -1.28
CA GLU A 185 8.38 36.21 -0.31
C GLU A 185 9.29 36.27 0.92
N GLY A 186 10.28 35.37 1.04
CA GLY A 186 11.19 35.28 2.20
C GLY A 186 10.49 34.87 3.50
N LYS A 187 9.43 34.04 3.39
CA LYS A 187 8.67 33.55 4.54
C LYS A 187 9.47 32.53 5.33
N SER A 188 9.18 32.40 6.62
CA SER A 188 9.70 31.37 7.48
C SER A 188 9.04 30.00 7.22
N LYS A 189 9.67 28.93 7.69
CA LYS A 189 9.07 27.58 7.68
C LYS A 189 7.73 27.55 8.41
N LEU A 190 7.63 28.22 9.56
CA LEU A 190 6.38 28.28 10.33
C LEU A 190 5.25 28.92 9.53
N GLU A 191 5.47 30.09 8.89
CA GLU A 191 4.48 30.76 8.07
C GLU A 191 4.04 29.90 6.86
N PHE A 192 4.97 29.13 6.28
CA PHE A 192 4.65 28.16 5.23
C PHE A 192 3.74 27.04 5.77
N LEU A 193 4.11 26.41 6.89
CA LEU A 193 3.34 25.33 7.50
C LEU A 193 1.94 25.77 7.94
N GLU A 194 1.80 26.99 8.52
CA GLU A 194 0.49 27.57 8.87
C GLU A 194 -0.44 27.71 7.67
N LYS A 195 0.09 28.12 6.52
CA LYS A 195 -0.68 28.19 5.28
C LYS A 195 -0.96 26.79 4.71
N ALA A 196 0.02 25.90 4.71
CA ALA A 196 -0.11 24.53 4.21
C ALA A 196 -1.18 23.72 4.98
N ALA A 197 -1.29 23.93 6.30
CA ALA A 197 -2.29 23.28 7.15
C ALA A 197 -3.75 23.65 6.78
N GLN A 198 -3.98 24.68 5.97
CA GLN A 198 -5.31 25.05 5.49
C GLN A 198 -5.70 24.35 4.18
N ILE A 199 -4.76 23.65 3.54
CA ILE A 199 -5.01 22.90 2.30
C ILE A 199 -5.66 21.56 2.66
N GLU A 200 -6.76 21.21 1.98
CA GLU A 200 -7.44 19.92 2.17
C GLU A 200 -6.49 18.75 1.82
N GLY A 201 -6.34 17.81 2.74
CA GLY A 201 -5.43 16.69 2.62
C GLY A 201 -4.05 16.91 3.26
N VAL A 202 -3.81 18.06 3.85
CA VAL A 202 -2.53 18.39 4.50
C VAL A 202 -2.65 18.29 6.02
N TYR A 203 -1.88 17.37 6.62
CA TYR A 203 -1.72 17.24 8.06
C TYR A 203 -0.32 17.69 8.49
N VAL A 204 -0.23 18.65 9.40
CA VAL A 204 1.00 19.16 9.99
C VAL A 204 1.10 18.69 11.44
N PRO A 205 1.84 17.60 11.76
CA PRO A 205 1.83 16.97 13.09
C PRO A 205 2.22 17.90 14.23
N ALA A 206 3.15 18.84 13.97
CA ALA A 206 3.62 19.79 14.95
C ALA A 206 2.54 20.77 15.46
N PHE A 207 1.38 20.84 14.77
CA PHE A 207 0.28 21.73 15.14
C PHE A 207 -0.81 21.04 15.96
N TYR A 208 -0.54 19.84 16.49
CA TYR A 208 -1.48 19.11 17.34
C TYR A 208 -0.77 18.66 18.62
N ASP A 209 -1.21 19.23 19.75
CA ASP A 209 -0.80 18.79 21.07
C ASP A 209 -1.58 17.50 21.43
N VAL A 210 -0.84 16.48 21.87
CA VAL A 210 -1.42 15.18 22.24
C VAL A 210 -1.36 15.00 23.74
N THR A 211 -2.48 14.69 24.37
CA THR A 211 -2.56 14.35 25.78
C THR A 211 -2.95 12.89 25.97
N TYR A 212 -2.52 12.31 27.10
CA TYR A 212 -2.77 10.90 27.43
C TYR A 212 -3.46 10.77 28.78
N ASN A 213 -4.29 9.75 28.91
CA ASN A 213 -4.91 9.33 30.17
C ASN A 213 -3.87 8.60 31.06
N GLU A 214 -4.19 8.37 32.32
CA GLU A 214 -3.33 7.64 33.26
C GLU A 214 -3.03 6.20 32.84
N ASP A 215 -3.95 5.57 32.11
CA ASP A 215 -3.79 4.21 31.57
C ASP A 215 -2.96 4.15 30.27
N GLY A 216 -2.49 5.29 29.78
CA GLY A 216 -1.69 5.41 28.57
C GLY A 216 -2.51 5.51 27.27
N THR A 217 -3.85 5.48 27.32
CA THR A 217 -4.68 5.75 26.12
C THR A 217 -4.60 7.23 25.73
N VAL A 218 -4.85 7.55 24.46
CA VAL A 218 -4.93 8.95 24.01
C VAL A 218 -6.15 9.61 24.63
N GLN A 219 -5.96 10.80 25.20
CA GLN A 219 -7.04 11.61 25.72
C GLN A 219 -7.62 12.57 24.67
N ALA A 220 -6.73 13.32 24.01
CA ALA A 220 -7.16 14.28 22.99
C ALA A 220 -6.01 14.70 22.05
N TYR A 221 -6.40 15.16 20.86
CA TYR A 221 -5.60 15.95 19.94
C TYR A 221 -6.11 17.38 19.93
N THR A 222 -5.30 18.35 20.37
CA THR A 222 -5.68 19.75 20.44
C THR A 222 -4.97 20.54 19.33
N PRO A 223 -5.68 21.08 18.34
CA PRO A 223 -5.06 21.84 17.28
C PRO A 223 -4.51 23.18 17.78
N THR A 224 -3.36 23.57 17.27
CA THR A 224 -2.68 24.84 17.51
C THR A 224 -2.40 25.54 16.18
N HIS A 225 -1.84 26.75 16.19
CA HIS A 225 -1.48 27.50 14.96
C HIS A 225 -2.61 27.64 13.93
N GLY A 226 -3.87 27.60 14.36
CA GLY A 226 -5.01 27.70 13.46
C GLY A 226 -5.28 26.45 12.61
N ALA A 227 -4.63 25.32 12.91
CA ALA A 227 -4.89 24.07 12.22
C ALA A 227 -6.35 23.59 12.43
N PRO A 228 -6.95 22.88 11.45
CA PRO A 228 -8.33 22.39 11.58
C PRO A 228 -8.42 21.30 12.65
N ALA A 229 -9.54 21.25 13.38
CA ALA A 229 -9.76 20.20 14.39
C ALA A 229 -9.81 18.79 13.76
N THR A 230 -10.20 18.70 12.51
CA THR A 230 -10.23 17.45 11.72
C THR A 230 -9.65 17.70 10.34
N VAL A 231 -8.68 16.88 9.96
CA VAL A 231 -8.04 16.96 8.64
C VAL A 231 -8.74 15.99 7.68
N LYS A 232 -9.35 16.53 6.63
CA LYS A 232 -10.02 15.73 5.59
C LYS A 232 -9.03 15.30 4.53
N LYS A 233 -9.12 14.06 4.08
CA LYS A 233 -8.32 13.58 2.95
C LYS A 233 -8.72 14.24 1.63
N ARG A 234 -7.77 14.43 0.73
CA ARG A 234 -7.98 14.85 -0.67
C ARG A 234 -8.45 13.67 -1.52
N ASN A 235 -9.37 13.90 -2.46
CA ASN A 235 -9.81 12.90 -3.43
C ASN A 235 -9.85 13.45 -4.84
N MET A 236 -9.26 12.73 -5.78
CA MET A 236 -9.48 12.91 -7.21
C MET A 236 -10.82 12.28 -7.60
N MET A 237 -11.80 13.11 -7.98
CA MET A 237 -13.16 12.63 -8.27
C MET A 237 -13.34 12.18 -9.70
N ASP A 238 -12.70 12.84 -10.65
CA ASP A 238 -12.74 12.54 -12.08
C ASP A 238 -11.45 11.82 -12.49
N MET A 239 -11.52 10.49 -12.60
CA MET A 239 -10.36 9.66 -12.94
C MET A 239 -9.87 9.85 -14.38
N ASP A 240 -10.72 10.34 -15.29
CA ASP A 240 -10.32 10.61 -16.67
C ASP A 240 -9.51 11.90 -16.81
N LYS A 241 -9.68 12.83 -15.87
CA LYS A 241 -8.92 14.08 -15.80
C LYS A 241 -7.72 14.01 -14.88
N SER A 242 -7.64 12.97 -14.04
CA SER A 242 -6.45 12.79 -13.19
C SER A 242 -5.20 12.62 -14.05
N TYR A 243 -4.09 13.19 -13.56
CA TYR A 243 -2.83 13.02 -14.26
C TYR A 243 -2.47 11.53 -14.36
N TYR A 244 -2.03 11.13 -15.53
CA TYR A 244 -1.45 9.80 -15.75
C TYR A 244 -0.28 9.93 -16.74
N PRO A 245 0.91 9.38 -16.47
CA PRO A 245 2.07 9.57 -17.32
C PRO A 245 1.89 8.91 -18.70
N LYS A 246 2.35 9.58 -19.75
CA LYS A 246 2.42 9.02 -21.12
C LYS A 246 3.60 8.09 -21.32
N ASN A 247 4.59 8.17 -20.44
CA ASN A 247 5.79 7.38 -20.47
C ASN A 247 6.23 7.02 -19.04
N PHE A 248 6.53 5.75 -18.80
CA PHE A 248 7.15 5.31 -17.56
C PHE A 248 8.67 5.31 -17.70
N VAL A 249 9.36 5.60 -16.61
CA VAL A 249 10.78 5.32 -16.51
C VAL A 249 11.00 3.82 -16.57
N VAL A 250 11.84 3.37 -17.51
CA VAL A 250 12.13 1.95 -17.74
C VAL A 250 13.35 1.54 -16.91
N PRO A 251 13.21 0.59 -15.98
CA PRO A 251 14.31 0.16 -15.11
C PRO A 251 15.50 -0.40 -15.91
N LEU A 252 16.74 -0.19 -15.39
CA LEU A 252 17.97 -0.77 -15.97
C LEU A 252 18.17 -2.25 -15.63
N ILE A 253 17.51 -2.73 -14.59
CA ILE A 253 17.58 -4.11 -14.09
C ILE A 253 16.18 -4.68 -13.95
N ASP A 254 16.08 -6.00 -13.86
CA ASP A 254 14.80 -6.67 -13.61
C ASP A 254 14.19 -6.20 -12.29
N VAL A 255 12.91 -5.88 -12.34
CA VAL A 255 12.09 -5.44 -11.19
C VAL A 255 10.91 -6.38 -10.99
N VAL A 256 10.19 -6.23 -9.86
CA VAL A 256 9.08 -7.13 -9.51
C VAL A 256 7.96 -7.10 -10.55
N HIS A 257 7.66 -5.92 -11.09
CA HIS A 257 6.63 -5.71 -12.11
C HIS A 257 7.24 -5.07 -13.36
N ASN A 258 7.87 -5.90 -14.19
CA ASN A 258 8.51 -5.46 -15.45
C ASN A 258 7.46 -5.40 -16.58
N ARG A 259 6.46 -4.53 -16.44
CA ARG A 259 5.30 -4.40 -17.32
C ARG A 259 4.59 -3.07 -17.14
N ILE A 260 3.67 -2.75 -18.03
CA ILE A 260 2.74 -1.63 -17.86
C ILE A 260 1.72 -2.02 -16.78
N SER A 261 1.61 -1.20 -15.74
CA SER A 261 0.50 -1.26 -14.78
C SER A 261 -0.46 -0.12 -15.09
N GLU A 262 -1.65 -0.44 -15.59
CA GLU A 262 -2.69 0.55 -15.89
C GLU A 262 -3.75 0.54 -14.79
N GLU A 263 -3.94 1.68 -14.11
CA GLU A 263 -4.97 1.84 -13.09
C GLU A 263 -6.33 2.05 -13.76
N VAL A 264 -7.26 1.08 -13.62
CA VAL A 264 -8.57 1.15 -14.25
C VAL A 264 -9.66 1.75 -13.36
N LEU A 265 -9.50 1.63 -12.06
CA LEU A 265 -10.41 2.18 -11.05
C LEU A 265 -9.70 2.40 -9.73
N ARG A 266 -10.23 3.30 -8.91
CA ARG A 266 -9.77 3.57 -7.54
C ARG A 266 -10.91 3.38 -6.55
N GLY A 267 -10.60 2.80 -5.38
CA GLY A 267 -11.60 2.37 -4.40
C GLY A 267 -12.10 0.94 -4.64
N CYS A 268 -13.07 0.51 -3.82
CA CYS A 268 -13.68 -0.82 -3.90
C CYS A 268 -15.14 -0.76 -3.51
N ILE A 269 -16.02 -1.46 -4.24
CA ILE A 269 -17.46 -1.54 -3.92
C ILE A 269 -17.74 -2.51 -2.78
N ARG A 270 -16.78 -3.36 -2.42
CA ARG A 270 -16.93 -4.39 -1.39
C ARG A 270 -16.77 -3.82 0.02
N GLY A 271 -17.23 -4.58 0.99
CA GLY A 271 -17.20 -4.18 2.40
C GLY A 271 -16.45 -5.17 3.29
N CYS A 272 -15.36 -5.78 2.79
CA CYS A 272 -14.54 -6.70 3.59
C CYS A 272 -14.02 -5.98 4.84
N ARG A 273 -14.40 -6.48 6.04
CA ARG A 273 -14.24 -5.77 7.33
C ARG A 273 -12.79 -5.63 7.81
N PHE A 274 -11.89 -6.44 7.27
CA PHE A 274 -10.45 -6.37 7.55
C PHE A 274 -9.70 -5.42 6.61
N CYS A 275 -10.27 -5.09 5.44
CA CYS A 275 -9.55 -4.49 4.34
C CYS A 275 -9.46 -2.96 4.47
N GLN A 276 -8.32 -2.45 4.91
CA GLN A 276 -8.06 -1.02 5.03
C GLN A 276 -8.21 -0.28 3.69
N ALA A 277 -7.62 -0.79 2.62
CA ALA A 277 -7.70 -0.18 1.29
C ALA A 277 -9.14 -0.04 0.79
N GLY A 278 -10.02 -1.00 1.13
CA GLY A 278 -11.45 -0.94 0.78
C GLY A 278 -12.20 0.25 1.39
N PHE A 279 -11.66 0.87 2.43
CA PHE A 279 -12.24 2.05 3.09
C PHE A 279 -11.44 3.32 2.84
N LEU A 280 -10.12 3.27 2.86
CA LEU A 280 -9.27 4.45 2.61
C LEU A 280 -9.50 5.06 1.24
N TYR A 281 -9.68 4.23 0.20
CA TYR A 281 -9.84 4.68 -1.19
C TYR A 281 -11.30 4.91 -1.63
N ARG A 282 -12.28 4.90 -0.71
CA ARG A 282 -13.65 5.31 -1.02
C ARG A 282 -13.72 6.81 -1.34
N PRO A 283 -14.61 7.22 -2.27
CA PRO A 283 -15.59 6.46 -3.04
C PRO A 283 -14.95 5.65 -4.18
N PHE A 284 -15.69 4.65 -4.69
CA PHE A 284 -15.33 3.90 -5.89
C PHE A 284 -15.47 4.79 -7.13
N ARG A 285 -14.44 4.85 -7.97
CA ARG A 285 -14.34 5.71 -9.16
C ARG A 285 -13.65 4.92 -10.28
N GLU A 286 -14.17 5.00 -11.50
CA GLU A 286 -13.65 4.30 -12.67
C GLU A 286 -13.11 5.30 -13.70
N LYS A 287 -12.11 4.89 -14.48
CA LYS A 287 -11.71 5.54 -15.73
C LYS A 287 -12.60 5.05 -16.87
N SER A 288 -12.79 5.87 -17.88
CA SER A 288 -13.46 5.44 -19.14
C SER A 288 -12.57 4.46 -19.92
N MET A 289 -13.21 3.60 -20.72
CA MET A 289 -12.49 2.69 -21.63
C MET A 289 -11.60 3.45 -22.62
N GLU A 290 -12.04 4.62 -23.09
CA GLU A 290 -11.32 5.49 -24.01
C GLU A 290 -10.01 5.99 -23.38
N THR A 291 -10.06 6.40 -22.12
CA THR A 291 -8.89 6.86 -21.38
C THR A 291 -7.91 5.71 -21.17
N ILE A 292 -8.39 4.53 -20.73
CA ILE A 292 -7.55 3.33 -20.52
C ILE A 292 -6.88 2.90 -21.82
N ASP A 293 -7.63 2.77 -22.94
CA ASP A 293 -7.07 2.36 -24.22
C ASP A 293 -5.96 3.31 -24.70
N ARG A 294 -6.20 4.63 -24.61
CA ARG A 294 -5.22 5.64 -24.98
C ARG A 294 -3.96 5.53 -24.12
N GLN A 295 -4.10 5.45 -22.78
CA GLN A 295 -2.98 5.35 -21.85
C GLN A 295 -2.16 4.09 -22.09
N CYS A 296 -2.80 2.94 -22.33
CA CYS A 296 -2.12 1.70 -22.66
C CYS A 296 -1.29 1.83 -23.95
N ARG A 297 -1.83 2.43 -25.01
CA ARG A 297 -1.09 2.65 -26.27
C ARG A 297 0.10 3.58 -26.08
N ASP A 298 -0.09 4.70 -25.39
CA ASP A 298 0.98 5.66 -25.11
C ASP A 298 2.14 4.99 -24.35
N LEU A 299 1.81 4.19 -23.33
CA LEU A 299 2.80 3.48 -22.52
C LEU A 299 3.49 2.36 -23.28
N CYS A 300 2.81 1.55 -24.10
CA CYS A 300 3.45 0.57 -24.96
C CYS A 300 4.44 1.22 -25.92
N ALA A 301 4.01 2.30 -26.58
CA ALA A 301 4.84 3.02 -27.54
C ALA A 301 6.10 3.65 -26.89
N SER A 302 5.98 4.15 -25.65
CA SER A 302 7.06 4.87 -24.97
C SER A 302 8.03 3.97 -24.21
N THR A 303 7.64 2.75 -23.85
CA THR A 303 8.44 1.85 -22.99
C THR A 303 8.91 0.59 -23.72
N GLY A 304 8.18 0.14 -24.74
CA GLY A 304 8.42 -1.12 -25.42
C GLY A 304 8.05 -2.36 -24.62
N TYR A 305 7.28 -2.21 -23.53
CA TYR A 305 6.74 -3.36 -22.78
C TYR A 305 5.71 -4.13 -23.61
N ASP A 306 5.73 -5.45 -23.47
CA ASP A 306 4.85 -6.42 -24.16
C ASP A 306 3.79 -7.05 -23.23
N GLU A 307 3.64 -6.50 -22.01
CA GLU A 307 2.60 -6.91 -21.05
C GLU A 307 1.92 -5.68 -20.44
N ILE A 308 0.57 -5.69 -20.45
CA ILE A 308 -0.29 -4.73 -19.76
C ILE A 308 -1.00 -5.45 -18.62
N SER A 309 -0.90 -4.92 -17.41
CA SER A 309 -1.62 -5.36 -16.23
C SER A 309 -2.67 -4.32 -15.84
N LEU A 310 -3.96 -4.69 -15.89
CA LEU A 310 -5.06 -3.83 -15.46
C LEU A 310 -5.13 -3.85 -13.92
N SER A 311 -4.63 -2.80 -13.30
CA SER A 311 -4.44 -2.71 -11.84
C SER A 311 -5.63 -2.04 -11.15
N SER A 312 -6.12 -2.67 -10.08
CA SER A 312 -7.10 -2.10 -9.15
C SER A 312 -7.22 -2.95 -7.89
N LEU A 313 -8.03 -2.50 -6.92
CA LEU A 313 -8.39 -3.32 -5.75
C LEU A 313 -9.35 -4.48 -6.10
N SER A 314 -10.09 -4.38 -7.21
CA SER A 314 -11.04 -5.41 -7.66
C SER A 314 -11.36 -5.21 -9.14
N THR A 315 -10.49 -5.67 -10.03
CA THR A 315 -10.62 -5.46 -11.48
C THR A 315 -11.90 -6.09 -12.05
N SER A 316 -12.32 -7.22 -11.49
CA SER A 316 -13.58 -7.86 -11.89
C SER A 316 -14.85 -7.05 -11.54
N ASP A 317 -14.73 -6.00 -10.74
CA ASP A 317 -15.83 -5.09 -10.43
C ASP A 317 -15.87 -3.84 -11.34
N TYR A 318 -14.97 -3.72 -12.33
CA TYR A 318 -15.05 -2.68 -13.35
C TYR A 318 -16.31 -2.85 -14.20
N SER A 319 -17.08 -1.77 -14.40
CA SER A 319 -18.46 -1.80 -14.91
C SER A 319 -18.60 -2.46 -16.28
N THR A 320 -17.63 -2.25 -17.18
CA THR A 320 -17.62 -2.72 -18.57
C THR A 320 -16.34 -3.49 -18.88
N LEU A 321 -15.94 -4.41 -17.97
CA LEU A 321 -14.67 -5.14 -18.10
C LEU A 321 -14.56 -5.91 -19.40
N ASN A 322 -15.62 -6.62 -19.81
CA ASN A 322 -15.59 -7.41 -21.04
C ASN A 322 -15.40 -6.52 -22.28
N ASP A 323 -16.10 -5.39 -22.35
CA ASP A 323 -15.98 -4.44 -23.47
C ASP A 323 -14.58 -3.80 -23.50
N LEU A 324 -14.00 -3.51 -22.32
CA LEU A 324 -12.64 -3.01 -22.20
C LEU A 324 -11.62 -4.04 -22.73
N ILE A 325 -11.76 -5.31 -22.35
CA ILE A 325 -10.87 -6.38 -22.83
C ILE A 325 -10.98 -6.51 -24.35
N ASP A 326 -12.20 -6.54 -24.90
CA ASP A 326 -12.43 -6.62 -26.35
C ASP A 326 -11.81 -5.43 -27.09
N LYS A 327 -11.92 -4.21 -26.53
CA LYS A 327 -11.32 -3.01 -27.10
C LYS A 327 -9.79 -3.08 -27.11
N LEU A 328 -9.17 -3.53 -26.03
CA LEU A 328 -7.73 -3.70 -25.96
C LEU A 328 -7.24 -4.81 -26.92
N HIS A 329 -7.95 -5.93 -27.02
CA HIS A 329 -7.60 -7.03 -27.93
C HIS A 329 -7.56 -6.62 -29.41
N GLN A 330 -8.36 -5.64 -29.84
CA GLN A 330 -8.35 -5.16 -31.23
C GLN A 330 -6.96 -4.79 -31.77
N TRP A 331 -6.04 -4.40 -30.89
CA TRP A 331 -4.68 -4.03 -31.30
C TRP A 331 -3.58 -4.85 -30.60
N THR A 332 -3.78 -5.27 -29.35
CA THR A 332 -2.75 -5.98 -28.57
C THR A 332 -2.37 -7.32 -29.20
N GLU A 333 -3.33 -8.04 -29.83
CA GLU A 333 -3.03 -9.27 -30.55
C GLU A 333 -2.10 -9.05 -31.75
N GLY A 334 -2.34 -7.99 -32.51
CA GLY A 334 -1.51 -7.64 -33.68
C GLY A 334 -0.09 -7.21 -33.27
N GLU A 335 0.04 -6.53 -32.13
CA GLU A 335 1.31 -6.04 -31.58
C GLU A 335 1.99 -7.05 -30.65
N LYS A 336 1.37 -8.21 -30.40
CA LYS A 336 1.85 -9.27 -29.48
C LYS A 336 2.02 -8.78 -28.03
N VAL A 337 1.16 -7.87 -27.59
CA VAL A 337 1.11 -7.39 -26.22
C VAL A 337 0.12 -8.24 -25.42
N SER A 338 0.56 -8.73 -24.27
CA SER A 338 -0.25 -9.57 -23.39
C SER A 338 -1.05 -8.76 -22.38
N LEU A 339 -2.27 -9.22 -22.03
CA LEU A 339 -3.11 -8.63 -20.99
C LEU A 339 -3.09 -9.49 -19.73
N SER A 340 -2.94 -8.85 -18.56
CA SER A 340 -2.94 -9.49 -17.24
C SER A 340 -4.00 -8.85 -16.33
N LEU A 341 -4.76 -9.67 -15.62
CA LEU A 341 -5.83 -9.27 -14.69
C LEU A 341 -5.52 -9.82 -13.29
N PRO A 342 -4.67 -9.15 -12.49
CA PRO A 342 -4.17 -9.70 -11.23
C PRO A 342 -5.21 -9.80 -10.11
N SER A 343 -6.25 -8.96 -10.12
CA SER A 343 -7.21 -8.80 -9.01
C SER A 343 -8.59 -9.35 -9.37
N LEU A 344 -8.65 -10.60 -9.81
CA LEU A 344 -9.91 -11.29 -10.10
C LEU A 344 -10.51 -11.90 -8.84
N ARG A 345 -11.81 -11.67 -8.64
CA ARG A 345 -12.58 -12.27 -7.55
C ARG A 345 -13.21 -13.59 -8.02
N VAL A 346 -13.38 -14.49 -7.05
CA VAL A 346 -14.00 -15.82 -7.27
C VAL A 346 -15.44 -15.69 -7.79
N ASP A 347 -16.21 -14.73 -7.26
CA ASP A 347 -17.63 -14.55 -7.56
C ASP A 347 -17.93 -13.91 -8.94
N ASN A 348 -16.90 -13.33 -9.60
CA ASN A 348 -17.03 -12.67 -10.90
C ASN A 348 -16.22 -13.37 -12.02
N PHE A 349 -15.99 -14.68 -11.88
CA PHE A 349 -15.15 -15.44 -12.78
C PHE A 349 -16.02 -16.24 -13.74
N SER A 350 -16.08 -15.86 -15.03
CA SER A 350 -16.88 -16.55 -16.03
C SER A 350 -16.00 -17.32 -17.03
N PRO A 351 -16.54 -18.40 -17.68
CA PRO A 351 -15.83 -19.10 -18.75
C PRO A 351 -15.42 -18.16 -19.89
N GLU A 352 -16.29 -17.21 -20.28
CA GLU A 352 -16.02 -16.25 -21.35
C GLU A 352 -14.85 -15.32 -21.00
N LEU A 353 -14.75 -14.88 -19.75
CA LEU A 353 -13.61 -14.09 -19.25
C LEU A 353 -12.32 -14.92 -19.30
N MET A 354 -12.41 -16.23 -18.96
CA MET A 354 -11.28 -17.14 -19.02
C MET A 354 -10.77 -17.37 -20.44
N GLU A 355 -11.65 -17.55 -21.38
CA GLU A 355 -11.28 -17.73 -22.79
C GLU A 355 -10.52 -16.51 -23.32
N ARG A 356 -10.97 -15.30 -22.96
CA ARG A 356 -10.32 -14.05 -23.33
C ARG A 356 -8.94 -13.86 -22.68
N ILE A 357 -8.76 -14.29 -21.43
CA ILE A 357 -7.48 -14.27 -20.74
C ILE A 357 -6.53 -15.38 -21.25
N ASN A 358 -7.07 -16.49 -21.76
CA ASN A 358 -6.32 -17.69 -22.16
C ASN A 358 -5.44 -17.53 -23.40
N SER A 359 -5.64 -16.49 -24.21
CA SER A 359 -4.78 -16.20 -25.37
C SER A 359 -3.33 -15.87 -24.95
N VAL A 360 -3.08 -15.74 -23.64
CA VAL A 360 -1.83 -15.32 -23.03
C VAL A 360 -1.24 -16.42 -22.13
N ARG A 361 0.02 -16.31 -21.81
CA ARG A 361 0.85 -17.27 -21.05
C ARG A 361 0.16 -17.78 -19.78
N LYS A 362 -0.14 -19.08 -19.68
CA LYS A 362 -0.76 -19.72 -18.52
C LYS A 362 0.22 -19.72 -17.32
N SER A 363 0.04 -18.78 -16.42
CA SER A 363 0.62 -18.79 -15.07
C SER A 363 -0.35 -19.51 -14.10
N GLY A 364 0.03 -19.72 -12.83
CA GLY A 364 -0.90 -20.22 -11.81
C GLY A 364 -2.01 -19.20 -11.53
N LEU A 365 -3.20 -19.68 -11.14
CA LEU A 365 -4.29 -18.82 -10.69
C LEU A 365 -4.25 -18.63 -9.19
N THR A 366 -4.58 -17.41 -8.78
CA THR A 366 -4.60 -17.02 -7.36
C THR A 366 -6.00 -16.54 -6.99
N PHE A 367 -6.53 -17.10 -5.92
CA PHE A 367 -7.82 -16.69 -5.35
C PHE A 367 -7.65 -16.39 -3.86
N ALA A 368 -8.48 -15.52 -3.34
CA ALA A 368 -8.43 -15.07 -1.95
C ALA A 368 -9.79 -15.30 -1.25
N PRO A 369 -10.10 -16.54 -0.81
CA PRO A 369 -11.27 -16.78 0.03
C PRO A 369 -11.14 -16.15 1.41
N GLU A 370 -9.91 -15.89 1.88
CA GLU A 370 -9.49 -15.24 3.12
C GLU A 370 -9.76 -16.05 4.39
N ALA A 371 -10.78 -16.93 4.42
CA ALA A 371 -11.07 -17.79 5.55
C ALA A 371 -11.55 -19.18 5.10
N GLY A 372 -11.28 -20.21 5.91
CA GLY A 372 -11.60 -21.60 5.59
C GLY A 372 -13.09 -21.90 5.70
N SER A 373 -13.74 -21.50 6.79
CA SER A 373 -15.16 -21.76 7.03
C SER A 373 -16.07 -20.69 6.43
N GLN A 374 -17.32 -21.06 6.07
CA GLN A 374 -18.31 -20.08 5.61
C GLN A 374 -18.62 -19.06 6.70
N ARG A 375 -18.74 -19.52 7.95
CA ARG A 375 -18.97 -18.62 9.10
C ARG A 375 -17.95 -17.50 9.13
N MET A 376 -16.66 -17.82 8.99
CA MET A 376 -15.60 -16.81 9.01
C MET A 376 -15.63 -15.92 7.78
N ARG A 377 -15.95 -16.44 6.58
CA ARG A 377 -16.16 -15.59 5.39
C ARG A 377 -17.30 -14.59 5.59
N ASP A 378 -18.35 -14.96 6.32
CA ASP A 378 -19.46 -14.06 6.67
C ASP A 378 -19.04 -13.04 7.74
N VAL A 379 -18.30 -13.45 8.78
CA VAL A 379 -17.71 -12.55 9.79
C VAL A 379 -16.88 -11.44 9.14
N ILE A 380 -16.00 -11.79 8.21
CA ILE A 380 -15.15 -10.82 7.53
C ILE A 380 -15.84 -10.11 6.35
N ASN A 381 -17.11 -10.41 6.09
CA ASN A 381 -17.89 -9.88 4.96
C ASN A 381 -17.20 -10.08 3.59
N LYS A 382 -16.63 -11.27 3.36
CA LYS A 382 -15.96 -11.56 2.09
C LYS A 382 -16.95 -11.76 0.94
N ASN A 383 -18.18 -12.19 1.26
CA ASN A 383 -19.25 -12.47 0.28
C ASN A 383 -18.80 -13.44 -0.84
N VAL A 384 -18.12 -14.53 -0.45
CA VAL A 384 -17.71 -15.62 -1.33
C VAL A 384 -18.15 -16.93 -0.68
N THR A 385 -18.89 -17.77 -1.42
CA THR A 385 -19.31 -19.09 -0.94
C THR A 385 -18.31 -20.18 -1.34
N GLU A 386 -18.39 -21.32 -0.65
CA GLU A 386 -17.60 -22.50 -1.02
C GLU A 386 -17.97 -23.00 -2.41
N GLU A 387 -19.27 -23.00 -2.75
CA GLU A 387 -19.77 -23.43 -4.06
C GLU A 387 -19.21 -22.56 -5.19
N GLN A 388 -19.15 -21.24 -4.98
CA GLN A 388 -18.57 -20.31 -5.95
C GLN A 388 -17.09 -20.60 -6.17
N LEU A 389 -16.33 -20.86 -5.10
CA LEU A 389 -14.90 -21.20 -5.22
C LEU A 389 -14.72 -22.51 -5.98
N LEU A 390 -15.45 -23.55 -5.60
CA LEU A 390 -15.35 -24.87 -6.24
C LEU A 390 -15.80 -24.83 -7.71
N HIS A 391 -16.82 -24.05 -8.02
CA HIS A 391 -17.25 -23.83 -9.41
C HIS A 391 -16.12 -23.17 -10.22
N THR A 392 -15.56 -22.08 -9.71
CA THR A 392 -14.50 -21.31 -10.38
C THR A 392 -13.25 -22.15 -10.63
N VAL A 393 -12.76 -22.89 -9.63
CA VAL A 393 -11.59 -23.74 -9.83
C VAL A 393 -11.88 -24.90 -10.80
N ASN A 394 -13.12 -25.41 -10.84
CA ASN A 394 -13.52 -26.44 -11.77
C ASN A 394 -13.51 -25.96 -13.23
N VAL A 395 -14.00 -24.73 -13.48
CA VAL A 395 -13.86 -24.05 -14.79
C VAL A 395 -12.37 -23.92 -15.16
N ALA A 396 -11.54 -23.43 -14.23
CA ALA A 396 -10.10 -23.30 -14.47
C ALA A 396 -9.44 -24.64 -14.81
N PHE A 397 -9.83 -25.74 -14.18
CA PHE A 397 -9.31 -27.08 -14.47
C PHE A 397 -9.72 -27.58 -15.85
N THR A 398 -10.94 -27.31 -16.27
CA THR A 398 -11.43 -27.62 -17.63
C THR A 398 -10.59 -26.89 -18.67
N GLU A 399 -10.26 -25.63 -18.43
CA GLU A 399 -9.42 -24.79 -19.27
C GLU A 399 -7.90 -25.12 -19.19
N GLY A 400 -7.54 -26.11 -18.38
CA GLY A 400 -6.20 -26.69 -18.35
C GLY A 400 -5.23 -26.13 -17.31
N TRP A 401 -5.68 -25.29 -16.37
CA TRP A 401 -4.88 -24.91 -15.22
C TRP A 401 -4.69 -26.09 -14.27
N THR A 402 -3.54 -26.13 -13.61
CA THR A 402 -3.19 -27.20 -12.65
C THR A 402 -2.53 -26.67 -11.39
N ARG A 403 -2.27 -25.34 -11.33
CA ARG A 403 -1.70 -24.68 -10.15
C ARG A 403 -2.67 -23.64 -9.65
N ILE A 404 -3.13 -23.84 -8.41
CA ILE A 404 -4.04 -22.93 -7.71
C ILE A 404 -3.36 -22.44 -6.44
N LYS A 405 -3.34 -21.13 -6.22
CA LYS A 405 -2.91 -20.52 -4.97
C LYS A 405 -4.11 -19.91 -4.27
N LEU A 406 -4.28 -20.22 -2.99
CA LEU A 406 -5.34 -19.69 -2.15
C LEU A 406 -4.74 -18.86 -1.01
N TYR A 407 -5.21 -17.63 -0.86
CA TYR A 407 -4.85 -16.76 0.24
C TYR A 407 -5.86 -16.83 1.38
N PHE A 408 -5.33 -16.91 2.61
CA PHE A 408 -6.08 -16.94 3.86
C PHE A 408 -5.46 -16.00 4.90
N MET A 409 -6.24 -15.69 5.92
CA MET A 409 -5.79 -15.08 7.15
C MET A 409 -6.08 -16.00 8.32
N ILE A 410 -5.24 -15.94 9.36
CA ILE A 410 -5.42 -16.58 10.67
C ILE A 410 -5.33 -15.53 11.77
N GLY A 411 -6.00 -15.77 12.90
CA GLY A 411 -6.11 -14.78 13.98
C GLY A 411 -7.21 -13.75 13.73
N LEU A 412 -8.19 -14.07 12.89
CA LEU A 412 -9.34 -13.22 12.63
C LEU A 412 -10.24 -13.09 13.87
N PRO A 413 -10.95 -11.95 14.05
CA PRO A 413 -11.92 -11.79 15.13
C PRO A 413 -12.92 -12.94 15.17
N THR A 414 -13.15 -13.51 16.35
CA THR A 414 -14.05 -14.66 16.63
C THR A 414 -13.63 -16.01 16.04
N GLU A 415 -12.44 -16.12 15.46
CA GLU A 415 -11.92 -17.35 14.84
C GLU A 415 -11.62 -18.43 15.88
N THR A 416 -12.06 -19.67 15.60
CA THR A 416 -11.74 -20.86 16.38
C THR A 416 -10.70 -21.73 15.68
N LEU A 417 -10.16 -22.75 16.37
CA LEU A 417 -9.22 -23.71 15.74
C LEU A 417 -9.90 -24.52 14.63
N GLU A 418 -11.20 -24.81 14.74
CA GLU A 418 -11.99 -25.49 13.71
C GLU A 418 -12.06 -24.63 12.44
N ASP A 419 -12.18 -23.32 12.56
CA ASP A 419 -12.16 -22.41 11.40
C ASP A 419 -10.79 -22.39 10.71
N VAL A 420 -9.71 -22.51 11.48
CA VAL A 420 -8.34 -22.61 10.93
C VAL A 420 -8.15 -23.94 10.21
N ILE A 421 -8.60 -25.06 10.79
CA ILE A 421 -8.54 -26.38 10.18
C ILE A 421 -9.36 -26.42 8.88
N ALA A 422 -10.50 -25.72 8.82
CA ALA A 422 -11.32 -25.60 7.62
C ALA A 422 -10.56 -25.00 6.41
N ILE A 423 -9.42 -24.33 6.61
CA ILE A 423 -8.54 -23.88 5.53
C ILE A 423 -7.97 -25.07 4.74
N ASP A 424 -7.46 -26.08 5.47
CA ASP A 424 -6.94 -27.31 4.85
C ASP A 424 -8.06 -28.11 4.18
N GLU A 425 -9.22 -28.24 4.86
CA GLU A 425 -10.38 -28.94 4.30
C GLU A 425 -10.84 -28.31 2.98
N LEU A 426 -10.89 -26.98 2.91
CA LEU A 426 -11.22 -26.24 1.69
C LEU A 426 -10.17 -26.48 0.59
N GLY A 427 -8.88 -26.47 0.94
CA GLY A 427 -7.79 -26.82 0.04
C GLY A 427 -7.92 -28.23 -0.50
N GLN A 428 -8.28 -29.21 0.35
CA GLN A 428 -8.51 -30.60 -0.05
C GLN A 428 -9.71 -30.73 -1.01
N LYS A 429 -10.82 -30.01 -0.75
CA LYS A 429 -11.97 -29.97 -1.67
C LYS A 429 -11.58 -29.44 -3.05
N VAL A 430 -10.66 -28.48 -3.14
CA VAL A 430 -10.14 -28.00 -4.43
C VAL A 430 -9.32 -29.10 -5.13
N VAL A 431 -8.49 -29.84 -4.41
CA VAL A 431 -7.78 -31.02 -4.95
C VAL A 431 -8.76 -32.08 -5.47
N ASP A 432 -9.80 -32.38 -4.68
CA ASP A 432 -10.81 -33.37 -5.01
C ASP A 432 -11.61 -32.96 -6.26
N ALA A 433 -11.98 -31.66 -6.38
CA ALA A 433 -12.63 -31.10 -7.55
C ALA A 433 -11.80 -31.34 -8.84
N PHE A 434 -10.46 -31.18 -8.78
CA PHE A 434 -9.61 -31.51 -9.91
C PHE A 434 -9.73 -32.98 -10.32
N TYR A 435 -9.66 -33.90 -9.37
CA TYR A 435 -9.72 -35.34 -9.70
C TYR A 435 -11.09 -35.78 -10.15
N GLN A 436 -12.16 -35.14 -9.71
CA GLN A 436 -13.54 -35.40 -10.14
C GLN A 436 -13.85 -34.81 -11.53
N ASN A 437 -13.13 -33.77 -11.95
CA ASN A 437 -13.32 -33.12 -13.24
C ASN A 437 -12.95 -34.08 -14.39
N LYS A 438 -13.92 -34.42 -15.24
CA LYS A 438 -13.75 -35.33 -16.39
C LYS A 438 -13.00 -34.71 -17.56
N GLU A 439 -12.99 -33.37 -17.63
CA GLU A 439 -12.40 -32.60 -18.73
C GLU A 439 -11.00 -32.04 -18.37
N LYS A 440 -10.50 -32.37 -17.18
CA LYS A 440 -9.16 -31.95 -16.74
C LYS A 440 -8.05 -32.40 -17.69
N PRO A 441 -6.88 -31.71 -17.69
CA PRO A 441 -5.73 -32.05 -18.53
C PRO A 441 -5.26 -33.49 -18.24
N ARG A 442 -5.13 -34.29 -19.27
CA ARG A 442 -4.67 -35.70 -19.16
C ARG A 442 -3.17 -35.75 -18.80
N GLY A 443 -2.79 -36.64 -17.90
CA GLY A 443 -1.39 -36.90 -17.53
C GLY A 443 -0.77 -35.84 -16.66
N LYS A 444 -1.53 -34.83 -16.20
CA LYS A 444 -1.08 -33.79 -15.26
C LYS A 444 -1.67 -33.99 -13.87
N GLY A 445 -0.91 -33.62 -12.83
CA GLY A 445 -1.38 -33.51 -11.45
C GLY A 445 -1.77 -32.09 -11.12
N VAL A 446 -2.49 -31.90 -10.00
CA VAL A 446 -2.78 -30.57 -9.44
C VAL A 446 -1.79 -30.22 -8.33
N GLU A 447 -1.48 -28.96 -8.19
CA GLU A 447 -0.78 -28.35 -7.05
C GLU A 447 -1.66 -27.24 -6.48
N VAL A 448 -1.97 -27.32 -5.19
CA VAL A 448 -2.71 -26.28 -4.46
C VAL A 448 -1.81 -25.73 -3.36
N SER A 449 -1.57 -24.43 -3.40
CA SER A 449 -0.77 -23.74 -2.37
C SER A 449 -1.68 -22.89 -1.50
N LEU A 450 -1.65 -23.12 -0.18
CA LEU A 450 -2.36 -22.33 0.82
C LEU A 450 -1.36 -21.36 1.44
N SER A 451 -1.66 -20.07 1.39
CA SER A 451 -0.82 -19.04 1.99
C SER A 451 -1.63 -18.30 3.06
N ALA A 452 -1.23 -18.44 4.33
CA ALA A 452 -1.91 -17.85 5.47
C ALA A 452 -1.10 -16.67 6.04
N ALA A 453 -1.70 -15.47 6.04
CA ALA A 453 -1.14 -14.31 6.74
C ALA A 453 -1.75 -14.19 8.14
N ALA A 454 -1.00 -13.68 9.11
CA ALA A 454 -1.59 -13.28 10.38
C ALA A 454 -2.44 -12.02 10.18
N PHE A 455 -3.63 -12.00 10.77
CA PHE A 455 -4.48 -10.81 10.76
C PHE A 455 -3.82 -9.68 11.55
N VAL A 456 -3.77 -8.50 10.94
CA VAL A 456 -3.30 -7.26 11.57
C VAL A 456 -4.47 -6.27 11.59
N PRO A 457 -4.95 -5.86 12.77
CA PRO A 457 -5.98 -4.83 12.88
C PRO A 457 -5.45 -3.51 12.33
N LYS A 458 -6.14 -2.93 11.36
CA LYS A 458 -5.72 -1.69 10.70
C LYS A 458 -6.67 -0.53 11.02
N PRO A 459 -6.16 0.72 11.10
CA PRO A 459 -6.96 1.93 11.18
C PRO A 459 -8.03 2.02 10.08
N PHE A 460 -9.13 2.69 10.37
CA PHE A 460 -10.25 2.91 9.43
C PHE A 460 -10.84 1.61 8.86
N THR A 461 -10.92 0.57 9.70
CA THR A 461 -11.63 -0.67 9.39
C THR A 461 -12.64 -1.01 10.47
N PRO A 462 -13.69 -1.79 10.18
CA PRO A 462 -14.58 -2.34 11.22
C PRO A 462 -13.84 -3.13 12.30
N PHE A 463 -12.64 -3.63 12.01
CA PHE A 463 -11.85 -4.43 12.95
C PHE A 463 -10.79 -3.63 13.71
N GLN A 464 -10.77 -2.30 13.62
CA GLN A 464 -9.78 -1.44 14.32
C GLN A 464 -9.84 -1.52 15.86
N TRP A 465 -10.96 -1.99 16.44
CA TRP A 465 -11.10 -2.18 17.89
C TRP A 465 -10.51 -3.47 18.41
N PHE A 466 -10.38 -4.50 17.54
CA PHE A 466 -9.81 -5.77 17.94
C PHE A 466 -8.30 -5.67 18.19
N GLY A 467 -7.81 -6.47 19.16
CA GLY A 467 -6.38 -6.77 19.26
C GLY A 467 -5.99 -7.84 18.26
N GLN A 468 -4.71 -7.87 17.88
CA GLN A 468 -4.13 -9.03 17.23
C GLN A 468 -4.03 -10.18 18.24
N ASP A 469 -4.18 -11.42 17.80
CA ASP A 469 -3.84 -12.59 18.61
C ASP A 469 -2.41 -12.50 19.13
N THR A 470 -2.15 -13.05 20.32
CA THR A 470 -0.77 -13.11 20.81
C THR A 470 0.10 -14.00 19.92
N MET A 471 1.43 -13.86 20.03
CA MET A 471 2.34 -14.70 19.24
C MET A 471 2.14 -16.19 19.52
N GLU A 472 1.84 -16.55 20.77
CA GLU A 472 1.56 -17.92 21.18
C GLU A 472 0.30 -18.46 20.50
N MET A 473 -0.79 -17.68 20.49
CA MET A 473 -2.04 -18.04 19.82
C MET A 473 -1.84 -18.19 18.31
N LEU A 474 -1.12 -17.26 17.67
CA LEU A 474 -0.80 -17.34 16.24
C LEU A 474 0.02 -18.59 15.93
N GLN A 475 1.04 -18.89 16.74
CA GLN A 475 1.86 -20.09 16.58
C GLN A 475 1.07 -21.38 16.80
N GLU A 476 0.11 -21.40 17.73
CA GLU A 476 -0.81 -22.53 17.93
C GLU A 476 -1.66 -22.76 16.67
N LYS A 477 -2.27 -21.70 16.12
CA LYS A 477 -3.05 -21.75 14.89
C LYS A 477 -2.20 -22.21 13.68
N GLN A 478 -0.97 -21.70 13.55
CA GLN A 478 -0.03 -22.13 12.50
C GLN A 478 0.33 -23.61 12.62
N ARG A 479 0.55 -24.10 13.84
CA ARG A 479 0.80 -25.55 14.09
C ARG A 479 -0.41 -26.40 13.78
N ALA A 480 -1.62 -25.96 14.16
CA ALA A 480 -2.86 -26.66 13.85
C ALA A 480 -3.07 -26.78 12.33
N LEU A 481 -2.92 -25.68 11.61
CA LEU A 481 -3.04 -25.66 10.14
C LEU A 481 -2.02 -26.61 9.50
N LYS A 482 -0.74 -26.49 9.83
CA LYS A 482 0.32 -27.33 9.25
C LYS A 482 0.18 -28.80 9.61
N GLY A 483 -0.25 -29.10 10.84
CA GLY A 483 -0.41 -30.47 11.34
C GLY A 483 -1.56 -31.24 10.70
N ASN A 484 -2.54 -30.54 10.13
CA ASN A 484 -3.72 -31.13 9.51
C ASN A 484 -3.54 -31.40 8.00
N VAL A 485 -2.50 -30.85 7.36
CA VAL A 485 -2.23 -31.07 5.92
C VAL A 485 -1.61 -32.45 5.71
N HIS A 486 -2.38 -33.36 5.10
CA HIS A 486 -1.96 -34.74 4.83
C HIS A 486 -1.74 -35.03 3.33
N SER A 487 -2.25 -34.19 2.45
CA SER A 487 -2.14 -34.37 1.01
C SER A 487 -0.80 -33.88 0.48
N ARG A 488 -0.10 -34.70 -0.32
CA ARG A 488 1.10 -34.26 -1.06
C ARG A 488 0.80 -33.26 -2.18
N LYS A 489 -0.47 -32.95 -2.43
CA LYS A 489 -0.93 -31.98 -3.43
C LYS A 489 -1.21 -30.60 -2.84
N LEU A 490 -1.18 -30.52 -1.49
CA LEU A 490 -1.31 -29.29 -0.75
C LEU A 490 0.05 -28.87 -0.19
N SER A 491 0.35 -27.59 -0.29
CA SER A 491 1.47 -26.95 0.41
C SER A 491 0.94 -25.77 1.22
N VAL A 492 1.49 -25.59 2.44
CA VAL A 492 1.12 -24.48 3.32
C VAL A 492 2.33 -23.60 3.58
N SER A 493 2.14 -22.30 3.41
CA SER A 493 3.09 -21.27 3.84
C SER A 493 2.36 -20.27 4.73
N TYR A 494 3.09 -19.66 5.67
CA TYR A 494 2.55 -18.61 6.54
C TYR A 494 3.62 -17.56 6.84
N HIS A 495 3.17 -16.34 7.18
CA HIS A 495 4.06 -15.26 7.57
C HIS A 495 4.51 -15.41 9.02
N GLY A 496 5.69 -14.88 9.36
CA GLY A 496 6.24 -14.91 10.70
C GLY A 496 5.36 -14.13 11.71
N ALA A 497 5.07 -14.73 12.86
CA ALA A 497 4.25 -14.09 13.89
C ALA A 497 4.93 -12.82 14.46
N GLN A 498 6.24 -12.80 14.58
CA GLN A 498 7.03 -11.67 15.09
C GLN A 498 6.94 -10.46 14.17
N THR A 499 7.08 -10.66 12.85
CA THR A 499 6.95 -9.61 11.85
C THR A 499 5.54 -9.01 11.87
N SER A 500 4.50 -9.87 11.90
CA SER A 500 3.11 -9.44 11.97
C SER A 500 2.77 -8.72 13.29
N PHE A 501 3.38 -9.13 14.40
CA PHE A 501 3.24 -8.44 15.68
C PHE A 501 3.78 -7.01 15.62
N LEU A 502 5.00 -6.83 15.11
CA LEU A 502 5.60 -5.51 14.98
C LEU A 502 4.81 -4.62 14.01
N GLU A 503 4.29 -5.18 12.91
CA GLU A 503 3.38 -4.47 12.01
C GLU A 503 2.14 -3.96 12.76
N ALA A 504 1.50 -4.80 13.60
CA ALA A 504 0.34 -4.40 14.39
C ALA A 504 0.67 -3.30 15.40
N VAL A 505 1.86 -3.32 16.00
CA VAL A 505 2.33 -2.26 16.91
C VAL A 505 2.34 -0.92 16.19
N PHE A 506 2.98 -0.81 15.03
CA PHE A 506 3.09 0.46 14.32
C PHE A 506 1.79 0.87 13.63
N ALA A 507 1.02 -0.08 13.08
CA ALA A 507 -0.28 0.23 12.48
C ALA A 507 -1.26 0.86 13.48
N ARG A 508 -1.18 0.48 14.76
CA ARG A 508 -2.08 0.92 15.83
C ARG A 508 -1.43 1.89 16.83
N GLY A 509 -0.16 2.24 16.58
CA GLY A 509 0.68 3.01 17.47
C GLY A 509 0.34 4.50 17.54
N ASP A 510 0.87 5.16 18.54
CA ASP A 510 0.79 6.60 18.74
C ASP A 510 2.17 7.26 18.64
N ARG A 511 2.24 8.57 18.87
CA ARG A 511 3.44 9.41 18.71
C ARG A 511 4.62 8.97 19.57
N ARG A 512 4.38 8.32 20.71
CA ARG A 512 5.44 7.81 21.61
C ARG A 512 6.33 6.78 20.93
N LEU A 513 5.83 6.07 19.91
CA LEU A 513 6.62 5.11 19.15
C LEU A 513 7.77 5.75 18.34
N GLY A 514 7.74 7.06 18.13
CA GLY A 514 8.88 7.78 17.54
C GLY A 514 10.18 7.56 18.31
N ALA A 515 10.13 7.55 19.64
CA ALA A 515 11.30 7.27 20.48
C ALA A 515 11.82 5.84 20.28
N VAL A 516 10.92 4.87 20.09
CA VAL A 516 11.30 3.46 19.81
C VAL A 516 11.97 3.35 18.44
N LEU A 517 11.46 4.06 17.43
CA LEU A 517 12.07 4.09 16.08
C LEU A 517 13.50 4.68 16.12
N GLU A 518 13.72 5.79 16.83
CA GLU A 518 15.07 6.34 17.00
C GLU A 518 16.00 5.34 17.71
N LYS A 519 15.49 4.66 18.74
CA LYS A 519 16.27 3.66 19.48
C LYS A 519 16.61 2.45 18.61
N ALA A 520 15.64 1.97 17.83
CA ALA A 520 15.83 0.89 16.86
C ALA A 520 16.89 1.26 15.81
N ARG A 521 16.87 2.50 15.32
CA ARG A 521 17.92 3.01 14.43
C ARG A 521 19.28 3.04 15.09
N ALA A 522 19.36 3.49 16.34
CA ALA A 522 20.62 3.48 17.10
C ALA A 522 21.19 2.04 17.28
N PHE A 523 20.34 1.02 17.31
CA PHE A 523 20.73 -0.39 17.29
C PHE A 523 21.05 -0.92 15.87
N GLY A 524 20.94 -0.11 14.83
CA GLY A 524 21.25 -0.44 13.45
C GLY A 524 20.13 -1.17 12.70
N LEU A 525 18.88 -1.19 13.23
CA LEU A 525 17.74 -1.82 12.57
C LEU A 525 17.35 -1.06 11.30
N ARG A 526 17.12 -1.80 10.24
CA ARG A 526 16.66 -1.36 8.93
C ARG A 526 16.20 -2.54 8.09
N PHE A 527 15.39 -2.28 7.08
CA PHE A 527 14.83 -3.31 6.21
C PHE A 527 14.05 -4.40 6.97
N ASP A 528 13.27 -3.97 7.98
CA ASP A 528 12.52 -4.88 8.87
C ASP A 528 11.44 -5.72 8.14
N GLY A 529 11.07 -5.34 6.91
CA GLY A 529 10.23 -6.15 6.02
C GLY A 529 10.98 -7.31 5.34
N TRP A 530 12.30 -7.40 5.47
CA TRP A 530 13.14 -8.42 4.86
C TRP A 530 13.65 -9.40 5.92
N GLU A 531 13.39 -10.70 5.73
CA GLU A 531 13.69 -11.74 6.70
C GLU A 531 15.17 -11.75 7.12
N ASP A 532 16.09 -11.51 6.17
CA ASP A 532 17.54 -11.46 6.40
C ASP A 532 18.00 -10.29 7.28
N CYS A 533 17.18 -9.25 7.40
CA CYS A 533 17.50 -8.01 8.15
C CYS A 533 16.70 -7.87 9.44
N PHE A 534 15.62 -8.63 9.59
CA PHE A 534 14.70 -8.52 10.72
C PHE A 534 15.29 -9.10 12.00
N ASP A 535 15.36 -8.29 13.06
CA ASP A 535 15.89 -8.69 14.38
C ASP A 535 14.89 -8.35 15.49
N PHE A 536 14.03 -9.31 15.80
CA PHE A 536 12.99 -9.14 16.81
C PHE A 536 13.53 -8.88 18.22
N ALA A 537 14.68 -9.46 18.59
CA ALA A 537 15.26 -9.29 19.92
C ALA A 537 15.68 -7.82 20.13
N LYS A 538 16.34 -7.20 19.15
CA LYS A 538 16.70 -5.79 19.20
C LYS A 538 15.50 -4.86 19.23
N TRP A 539 14.40 -5.25 18.58
CA TRP A 539 13.15 -4.49 18.68
C TRP A 539 12.62 -4.51 20.12
N MET A 540 12.61 -5.67 20.78
CA MET A 540 12.18 -5.76 22.19
C MET A 540 13.08 -4.94 23.12
N GLU A 541 14.40 -4.97 22.90
CA GLU A 541 15.35 -4.09 23.63
C GLU A 541 15.05 -2.61 23.40
N ALA A 542 14.65 -2.20 22.18
CA ALA A 542 14.30 -0.81 21.91
C ALA A 542 13.02 -0.38 22.65
N PHE A 543 12.00 -1.24 22.72
CA PHE A 543 10.78 -1.00 23.49
C PHE A 543 11.08 -0.90 25.00
N GLU A 544 11.84 -1.83 25.54
CA GLU A 544 12.26 -1.83 26.95
C GLU A 544 13.04 -0.55 27.31
N ALA A 545 13.99 -0.14 26.47
CA ALA A 545 14.77 1.07 26.65
C ALA A 545 13.93 2.35 26.64
N CYS A 546 12.77 2.33 25.98
CA CYS A 546 11.81 3.45 25.95
C CYS A 546 10.71 3.32 27.02
N GLY A 547 10.67 2.22 27.79
CA GLY A 547 9.64 1.99 28.80
C GLY A 547 8.23 1.80 28.23
N LEU A 548 8.12 1.30 27.00
CA LEU A 548 6.85 1.07 26.29
C LEU A 548 6.60 -0.43 26.12
N ASP A 549 5.35 -0.85 26.38
CA ASP A 549 4.90 -2.22 26.14
C ASP A 549 4.34 -2.34 24.70
N PRO A 550 4.96 -3.09 23.79
CA PRO A 550 4.44 -3.28 22.44
C PRO A 550 3.08 -4.01 22.43
N ALA A 551 2.78 -4.88 23.43
CA ALA A 551 1.51 -5.57 23.54
C ALA A 551 0.33 -4.62 23.80
N PHE A 552 0.59 -3.46 24.45
CA PHE A 552 -0.40 -2.39 24.62
C PHE A 552 -0.96 -1.91 23.27
N TYR A 553 -0.12 -1.84 22.25
CA TYR A 553 -0.52 -1.42 20.92
C TYR A 553 -1.11 -2.56 20.09
N ALA A 554 -0.45 -3.70 20.02
CA ALA A 554 -0.81 -4.80 19.14
C ALA A 554 -2.01 -5.63 19.64
N ASN A 555 -1.97 -6.06 20.92
CA ASN A 555 -2.87 -7.14 21.39
C ASN A 555 -4.09 -6.64 22.14
N ARG A 556 -4.09 -5.38 22.61
CA ARG A 556 -5.19 -4.85 23.40
C ARG A 556 -6.46 -4.66 22.56
N HIS A 557 -7.60 -5.18 23.02
CA HIS A 557 -8.91 -4.75 22.54
C HIS A 557 -9.18 -3.32 22.98
N ARG A 558 -9.80 -2.51 22.13
CA ARG A 558 -10.11 -1.09 22.38
C ARG A 558 -11.61 -0.92 22.47
N GLU A 559 -12.06 0.00 23.34
CA GLU A 559 -13.47 0.31 23.47
C GLU A 559 -13.97 1.23 22.36
N PHE A 560 -15.28 1.24 22.08
CA PHE A 560 -15.87 2.04 21.00
C PHE A 560 -15.76 3.55 21.24
N ASP A 561 -15.66 3.98 22.49
CA ASP A 561 -15.53 5.38 22.91
C ASP A 561 -14.09 5.83 23.11
N GLU A 562 -13.11 4.93 22.99
CA GLU A 562 -11.69 5.26 23.03
C GLU A 562 -11.31 6.20 21.89
N VAL A 563 -10.46 7.20 22.20
CA VAL A 563 -9.86 8.08 21.20
C VAL A 563 -8.66 7.38 20.58
N PHE A 564 -8.69 7.23 19.26
CA PHE A 564 -7.62 6.58 18.52
C PHE A 564 -6.57 7.58 18.02
N PRO A 565 -5.33 7.13 17.78
CA PRO A 565 -4.26 7.98 17.22
C PRO A 565 -4.63 8.66 15.88
N TRP A 566 -5.62 8.15 15.16
CA TRP A 566 -6.09 8.66 13.86
C TRP A 566 -7.47 9.33 13.89
N ASP A 567 -8.12 9.51 15.04
CA ASP A 567 -9.50 10.03 15.12
C ASP A 567 -9.63 11.50 14.71
N HIS A 568 -8.53 12.25 14.66
CA HIS A 568 -8.48 13.62 14.13
C HIS A 568 -8.34 13.69 12.60
N LEU A 569 -8.27 12.55 11.90
CA LEU A 569 -8.20 12.44 10.45
C LEU A 569 -9.53 11.92 9.89
N ASP A 570 -10.00 12.50 8.77
CA ASP A 570 -11.26 12.12 8.15
C ASP A 570 -11.05 11.54 6.76
N TYR A 571 -11.23 10.23 6.63
CA TYR A 571 -11.21 9.49 5.36
C TYR A 571 -12.59 9.33 4.72
N GLY A 572 -13.60 10.07 5.19
CA GLY A 572 -14.95 10.13 4.63
C GLY A 572 -15.82 8.91 4.96
N VAL A 573 -15.37 8.05 5.87
CA VAL A 573 -16.17 6.93 6.39
C VAL A 573 -16.45 7.16 7.87
N LYS A 574 -17.72 7.13 8.23
CA LYS A 574 -18.19 7.45 9.59
C LYS A 574 -17.79 6.39 10.60
N LYS A 575 -17.39 6.81 11.83
CA LYS A 575 -17.05 5.90 12.94
C LYS A 575 -18.24 5.01 13.30
N GLU A 576 -19.46 5.55 13.27
CA GLU A 576 -20.70 4.81 13.54
C GLU A 576 -20.94 3.67 12.55
N PHE A 577 -20.57 3.86 11.27
CA PHE A 577 -20.64 2.80 10.28
C PHE A 577 -19.65 1.66 10.61
N PHE A 578 -18.43 1.98 11.01
CA PHE A 578 -17.47 0.96 11.43
C PHE A 578 -17.94 0.19 12.65
N ILE A 579 -18.55 0.87 13.64
CA ILE A 579 -19.12 0.25 14.85
C ILE A 579 -20.25 -0.72 14.47
N GLU A 580 -21.15 -0.29 13.60
CA GLU A 580 -22.27 -1.14 13.15
C GLU A 580 -21.76 -2.38 12.39
N GLU A 581 -20.78 -2.23 11.49
CA GLU A 581 -20.18 -3.34 10.79
C GLU A 581 -19.38 -4.28 11.73
N CYS A 582 -18.77 -3.75 12.79
CA CYS A 582 -18.14 -4.53 13.83
C CYS A 582 -19.17 -5.40 14.57
N LYS A 583 -20.33 -4.83 14.94
CA LYS A 583 -21.45 -5.56 15.58
C LYS A 583 -22.02 -6.65 14.68
N ARG A 584 -22.18 -6.37 13.38
CA ARG A 584 -22.60 -7.37 12.38
C ARG A 584 -21.61 -8.51 12.24
N ALA A 585 -20.31 -8.23 12.37
CA ALA A 585 -19.28 -9.26 12.36
C ALA A 585 -19.47 -10.27 13.49
N TYR A 586 -19.72 -9.82 14.72
CA TYR A 586 -20.01 -10.71 15.85
C TYR A 586 -21.23 -11.62 15.60
N ALA A 587 -22.20 -11.15 14.84
CA ALA A 587 -23.40 -11.92 14.47
C ALA A 587 -23.22 -12.73 13.18
N ALA A 588 -22.03 -12.73 12.55
CA ALA A 588 -21.74 -13.31 11.24
C ALA A 588 -22.75 -12.86 10.14
N GLN A 589 -23.26 -11.62 10.24
CA GLN A 589 -24.20 -11.04 9.27
C GLN A 589 -23.42 -10.35 8.14
N THR A 590 -23.77 -10.61 6.90
CA THR A 590 -23.16 -9.98 5.73
C THR A 590 -23.82 -8.64 5.40
N THR A 591 -23.04 -7.78 4.73
CA THR A 591 -23.48 -6.50 4.16
C THR A 591 -23.30 -6.55 2.65
N PRO A 592 -24.31 -6.20 1.85
CA PRO A 592 -24.23 -6.16 0.39
C PRO A 592 -23.17 -5.18 -0.11
N ASN A 593 -22.73 -5.36 -1.37
CA ASN A 593 -21.82 -4.41 -2.02
C ASN A 593 -22.53 -3.11 -2.44
N CYS A 594 -21.75 -2.08 -2.79
CA CYS A 594 -22.29 -0.75 -3.11
C CYS A 594 -23.16 -0.71 -4.38
N ARG A 595 -23.04 -1.69 -5.31
CA ARG A 595 -23.91 -1.78 -6.49
C ARG A 595 -25.28 -2.34 -6.13
N GLU A 596 -25.36 -3.25 -5.17
CA GLU A 596 -26.60 -3.85 -4.72
C GLU A 596 -27.36 -2.90 -3.77
N GLN A 597 -26.67 -2.36 -2.77
CA GLN A 597 -27.28 -1.52 -1.75
C GLN A 597 -26.30 -0.51 -1.17
N CYS A 598 -26.78 0.74 -0.95
CA CYS A 598 -25.99 1.74 -0.22
C CYS A 598 -25.96 1.38 1.27
N SER A 599 -24.76 1.21 1.82
CA SER A 599 -24.55 0.91 3.26
C SER A 599 -24.48 2.16 4.15
N HIS A 600 -24.69 3.36 3.60
CA HIS A 600 -24.63 4.65 4.31
C HIS A 600 -23.32 4.93 5.04
N CYS A 601 -22.20 4.45 4.50
CA CYS A 601 -20.86 4.54 5.12
C CYS A 601 -20.34 5.97 5.33
N GLY A 602 -20.87 6.97 4.62
CA GLY A 602 -20.39 8.36 4.68
C GLY A 602 -19.71 8.86 3.41
N ALA A 603 -19.11 8.00 2.59
CA ALA A 603 -18.31 8.38 1.43
C ALA A 603 -19.05 9.20 0.35
N ALA A 604 -20.39 9.26 0.40
CA ALA A 604 -21.19 10.14 -0.45
C ALA A 604 -20.93 11.66 -0.21
N CYS A 605 -20.22 12.02 0.88
CA CYS A 605 -19.81 13.42 1.14
C CYS A 605 -18.91 13.98 0.04
N TYR A 606 -18.17 13.12 -0.66
CA TYR A 606 -17.28 13.52 -1.77
C TYR A 606 -18.01 13.81 -3.10
N LYS A 607 -19.32 13.61 -3.16
CA LYS A 607 -20.19 13.97 -4.32
C LYS A 607 -19.74 13.38 -5.65
N GLY A 608 -19.25 12.13 -5.67
CA GLY A 608 -18.80 11.46 -6.88
C GLY A 608 -18.81 9.94 -6.81
N GLY A 609 -18.45 9.32 -7.93
CA GLY A 609 -18.45 7.88 -8.08
C GLY A 609 -19.85 7.27 -7.95
N ILE A 610 -19.90 5.97 -7.70
CA ILE A 610 -21.17 5.19 -7.58
C ILE A 610 -22.14 5.76 -6.52
N CYS A 611 -21.65 6.57 -5.59
CA CYS A 611 -22.46 7.20 -4.54
C CYS A 611 -23.38 8.30 -5.09
N VAL A 612 -23.07 8.91 -6.23
CA VAL A 612 -23.88 9.94 -6.90
C VAL A 612 -24.93 9.31 -7.80
N GLU A 613 -24.53 8.32 -8.60
CA GLU A 613 -25.41 7.62 -9.55
C GLU A 613 -26.66 7.06 -8.89
N LYS A 614 -26.56 6.58 -7.62
CA LYS A 614 -27.70 6.06 -6.88
C LYS A 614 -28.65 7.12 -6.29
N ARG A 615 -28.21 8.38 -6.12
CA ARG A 615 -29.09 9.47 -5.65
C ARG A 615 -29.98 10.00 -6.76
N GLU A 616 -29.49 10.06 -7.99
CA GLU A 616 -30.25 10.48 -9.15
C GLU A 616 -31.34 9.48 -9.56
N ASN A 617 -31.13 8.20 -9.24
CA ASN A 617 -32.13 7.12 -9.47
C ASN A 617 -33.12 6.92 -8.30
N MET A 618 -33.03 7.71 -7.20
CA MET A 618 -33.93 7.68 -6.04
C MET A 618 -34.84 8.93 -5.94
N VAL A 619 -34.78 9.83 -6.91
CA VAL A 619 -35.70 10.94 -7.14
C VAL A 619 -36.52 10.62 -8.41
#